data_833810ac26d8e881519f02bf6328225d
#
_entry.id   833810ac26d8e881519f02bf6328225d
#
_cell.length_a   1.000
_cell.length_b   1.000
_cell.length_c   1.000
_cell.angle_alpha   90.00
_cell.angle_beta   90.00
_cell.angle_gamma   90.00
#
_symmetry.space_group_name_H-M   'P 1'
#
loop_
_entity.id
_entity.type
_entity.pdbx_description
1 polymer ?
#
loop_
_entity_poly.entity_id
_entity_poly.type
_entity_poly.pdbx_seq_one_letter_code
_entity_poly.pdbx_strand_id
1 'polypeptide(L)'
;MIPTLSIVFMAISALVSIGLPIALGIIWHKRTGAKASSLFIGAAAFVVFAMILENICHRLVLYGSGSCAAFMQSNLWAYGLYGALAAGVFEETGRLCAFKLFFRKKDDRCEGVMYGIGHGGVEAVMVSGLTMISYIAISAIINLSGGMAGLTVLGIGEDTASVLMTAFTGTNPFMYLVSGIERIMAIAFHISMSVLVFAAVKQKGRGWYYPLAIGLHALLDLGAIAYQTGIIKSIIAVEGYVLVFTALCALLAAMVYRGMAEQRQETNQNYTVDKE
;
A
#
# COMPACT_ATOMS: atom_id res chain seq x y z
N MET A 1 25.55 18.97 -6.57
CA MET A 1 24.77 19.18 -5.33
C MET A 1 23.31 18.84 -5.60
N ILE A 2 22.64 18.24 -4.64
CA ILE A 2 21.21 17.93 -4.73
C ILE A 2 20.41 19.21 -4.49
N PRO A 3 19.43 19.54 -5.38
CA PRO A 3 18.63 20.75 -5.24
C PRO A 3 17.86 20.82 -3.92
N THR A 4 17.80 21.98 -3.29
CA THR A 4 17.04 22.20 -2.06
C THR A 4 15.56 21.82 -2.24
N LEU A 5 14.97 22.09 -3.41
CA LEU A 5 13.60 21.73 -3.72
C LEU A 5 13.35 20.21 -3.67
N SER A 6 14.32 19.39 -4.13
CA SER A 6 14.25 17.94 -4.02
C SER A 6 14.18 17.49 -2.55
N ILE A 7 15.03 18.06 -1.70
CA ILE A 7 15.07 17.75 -0.26
C ILE A 7 13.75 18.15 0.42
N VAL A 8 13.21 19.32 0.07
CA VAL A 8 11.92 19.79 0.60
C VAL A 8 10.78 18.82 0.21
N PHE A 9 10.73 18.40 -1.06
CA PHE A 9 9.70 17.46 -1.50
C PHE A 9 9.87 16.06 -0.91
N MET A 10 11.10 15.58 -0.73
CA MET A 10 11.38 14.35 0.04
C MET A 10 10.85 14.47 1.48
N ALA A 11 11.08 15.62 2.15
CA ALA A 11 10.62 15.83 3.52
C ALA A 11 9.08 15.88 3.60
N ILE A 12 8.41 16.53 2.66
CA ILE A 12 6.94 16.56 2.58
C ILE A 12 6.41 15.14 2.38
N SER A 13 7.00 14.36 1.47
CA SER A 13 6.57 12.99 1.20
C SER A 13 6.81 12.05 2.38
N ALA A 14 7.94 12.19 3.09
CA ALA A 14 8.18 11.46 4.33
C ALA A 14 7.13 11.81 5.41
N LEU A 15 6.83 13.10 5.57
CA LEU A 15 5.84 13.57 6.53
C LEU A 15 4.44 13.04 6.20
N VAL A 16 4.04 13.06 4.95
CA VAL A 16 2.75 12.51 4.49
C VAL A 16 2.70 11.01 4.73
N SER A 17 3.73 10.27 4.29
CA SER A 17 3.76 8.80 4.37
C SER A 17 3.75 8.28 5.80
N ILE A 18 4.32 9.00 6.75
CA ILE A 18 4.39 8.62 8.17
C ILE A 18 3.28 9.29 8.97
N GLY A 19 3.06 10.58 8.79
CA GLY A 19 2.14 11.38 9.60
C GLY A 19 0.67 11.09 9.29
N LEU A 20 0.33 10.88 8.01
CA LEU A 20 -1.07 10.65 7.63
C LEU A 20 -1.69 9.39 8.26
N PRO A 21 -1.07 8.19 8.20
CA PRO A 21 -1.67 7.01 8.82
C PRO A 21 -1.78 7.13 10.34
N ILE A 22 -0.84 7.78 11.00
CA ILE A 22 -0.90 8.07 12.44
C ILE A 22 -2.09 8.99 12.75
N ALA A 23 -2.23 10.09 12.00
CA ALA A 23 -3.33 11.02 12.17
C ALA A 23 -4.69 10.35 11.92
N LEU A 24 -4.81 9.59 10.83
CA LEU A 24 -6.03 8.83 10.51
C LEU A 24 -6.38 7.83 11.61
N GLY A 25 -5.42 7.08 12.13
CA GLY A 25 -5.62 6.13 13.22
C GLY A 25 -6.13 6.82 14.49
N ILE A 26 -5.53 7.94 14.87
CA ILE A 26 -5.95 8.72 16.05
C ILE A 26 -7.37 9.29 15.84
N ILE A 27 -7.63 9.91 14.70
CA ILE A 27 -8.93 10.52 14.39
C ILE A 27 -10.01 9.44 14.35
N TRP A 28 -9.75 8.31 13.69
CA TRP A 28 -10.70 7.22 13.58
C TRP A 28 -11.01 6.59 14.93
N HIS A 29 -9.99 6.34 15.75
CA HIS A 29 -10.16 5.87 17.12
C HIS A 29 -11.06 6.82 17.96
N LYS A 30 -10.77 8.12 17.94
CA LYS A 30 -11.53 9.12 18.70
C LYS A 30 -12.99 9.24 18.24
N ARG A 31 -13.26 9.06 16.93
CA ARG A 31 -14.62 9.21 16.38
C ARG A 31 -15.49 7.96 16.51
N THR A 32 -14.88 6.78 16.49
CA THR A 32 -15.63 5.52 16.37
C THR A 32 -15.42 4.56 17.54
N GLY A 33 -14.40 4.78 18.35
CA GLY A 33 -14.00 3.83 19.41
C GLY A 33 -13.30 2.58 18.88
N ALA A 34 -13.01 2.49 17.58
CA ALA A 34 -12.28 1.35 16.99
C ALA A 34 -10.92 1.15 17.68
N LYS A 35 -10.57 -0.09 17.96
CA LYS A 35 -9.40 -0.42 18.80
C LYS A 35 -8.09 -0.24 18.05
N ALA A 36 -7.08 0.34 18.69
CA ALA A 36 -5.72 0.44 18.14
C ALA A 36 -5.12 -0.93 17.77
N SER A 37 -5.52 -2.01 18.47
CA SER A 37 -5.10 -3.37 18.12
C SER A 37 -5.46 -3.76 16.68
N SER A 38 -6.55 -3.24 16.12
CA SER A 38 -6.94 -3.52 14.73
C SER A 38 -5.99 -2.87 13.72
N LEU A 39 -5.48 -1.67 14.03
CA LEU A 39 -4.44 -1.02 13.25
C LEU A 39 -3.14 -1.85 13.25
N PHE A 40 -2.68 -2.29 14.42
CA PHE A 40 -1.47 -3.10 14.51
C PHE A 40 -1.61 -4.48 13.86
N ILE A 41 -2.79 -5.11 13.91
CA ILE A 41 -3.06 -6.36 13.18
C ILE A 41 -2.97 -6.10 11.67
N GLY A 42 -3.50 -4.98 11.17
CA GLY A 42 -3.39 -4.60 9.77
C GLY A 42 -1.94 -4.42 9.33
N ALA A 43 -1.15 -3.68 10.11
CA ALA A 43 0.27 -3.49 9.87
C ALA A 43 1.05 -4.81 9.87
N ALA A 44 0.81 -5.68 10.86
CA ALA A 44 1.47 -6.99 10.95
C ALA A 44 1.09 -7.91 9.78
N ALA A 45 -0.17 -7.88 9.33
CA ALA A 45 -0.61 -8.67 8.19
C ALA A 45 0.11 -8.24 6.90
N PHE A 46 0.28 -6.94 6.63
CA PHE A 46 1.09 -6.47 5.52
C PHE A 46 2.53 -6.99 5.59
N VAL A 47 3.19 -6.82 6.74
CA VAL A 47 4.58 -7.28 6.90
C VAL A 47 4.70 -8.78 6.64
N VAL A 48 3.80 -9.60 7.18
CA VAL A 48 3.87 -11.05 7.02
C VAL A 48 3.54 -11.47 5.58
N PHE A 49 2.45 -10.99 5.01
CA PHE A 49 1.95 -11.49 3.73
C PHE A 49 2.65 -10.82 2.54
N ALA A 50 2.77 -9.50 2.52
CA ALA A 50 3.41 -8.78 1.42
C ALA A 50 4.94 -8.78 1.54
N MET A 51 5.48 -8.36 2.69
CA MET A 51 6.93 -8.19 2.78
C MET A 51 7.70 -9.51 2.96
N ILE A 52 7.11 -10.54 3.58
CA ILE A 52 7.80 -11.81 3.82
C ILE A 52 7.34 -12.87 2.83
N LEU A 53 6.07 -13.27 2.84
CA LEU A 53 5.59 -14.41 2.06
C LEU A 53 5.61 -14.14 0.57
N GLU A 54 5.13 -12.98 0.13
CA GLU A 54 5.17 -12.59 -1.28
C GLU A 54 6.60 -12.46 -1.78
N ASN A 55 7.52 -11.85 -1.01
CA ASN A 55 8.93 -11.77 -1.38
C ASN A 55 9.61 -13.15 -1.51
N ILE A 56 9.25 -14.12 -0.67
CA ILE A 56 9.72 -15.51 -0.83
C ILE A 56 9.23 -16.07 -2.17
N CYS A 57 7.96 -15.85 -2.51
CA CYS A 57 7.39 -16.27 -3.79
C CYS A 57 8.09 -15.58 -4.98
N HIS A 58 8.33 -14.28 -4.90
CA HIS A 58 9.08 -13.53 -5.91
C HIS A 58 10.49 -14.05 -6.13
N ARG A 59 11.20 -14.40 -5.05
CA ARG A 59 12.55 -14.99 -5.18
C ARG A 59 12.53 -16.30 -5.94
N LEU A 60 11.52 -17.13 -5.76
CA LEU A 60 11.39 -18.41 -6.44
C LEU A 60 10.95 -18.24 -7.90
N VAL A 61 9.97 -17.38 -8.16
CA VAL A 61 9.31 -17.25 -9.47
C VAL A 61 10.08 -16.29 -10.39
N LEU A 62 10.58 -15.17 -9.87
CA LEU A 62 11.23 -14.13 -10.69
C LEU A 62 12.75 -14.22 -10.72
N TYR A 63 13.38 -14.65 -9.62
CA TYR A 63 14.84 -14.57 -9.43
C TYR A 63 15.50 -15.94 -9.23
N GLY A 64 14.73 -17.04 -9.33
CA GLY A 64 15.28 -18.39 -9.30
C GLY A 64 16.12 -18.71 -10.53
N SER A 65 16.89 -19.78 -10.48
CA SER A 65 17.74 -20.24 -11.60
C SER A 65 17.00 -21.14 -12.60
N GLY A 66 15.69 -21.33 -12.43
CA GLY A 66 14.89 -22.27 -13.25
C GLY A 66 14.30 -21.64 -14.51
N SER A 67 13.74 -22.50 -15.38
CA SER A 67 13.05 -22.09 -16.63
C SER A 67 11.88 -21.14 -16.38
N CYS A 68 11.22 -21.23 -15.22
CA CYS A 68 10.14 -20.32 -14.84
C CYS A 68 10.66 -18.88 -14.71
N ALA A 69 11.74 -18.66 -13.98
CA ALA A 69 12.33 -17.34 -13.80
C ALA A 69 12.85 -16.78 -15.15
N ALA A 70 13.50 -17.61 -15.95
CA ALA A 70 13.94 -17.22 -17.30
C ALA A 70 12.76 -16.79 -18.18
N PHE A 71 11.64 -17.52 -18.16
CA PHE A 71 10.42 -17.15 -18.88
C PHE A 71 9.86 -15.82 -18.38
N MET A 72 9.72 -15.64 -17.06
CA MET A 72 9.20 -14.39 -16.47
C MET A 72 10.06 -13.19 -16.84
N GLN A 73 11.39 -13.32 -16.77
CA GLN A 73 12.33 -12.23 -17.11
C GLN A 73 12.33 -11.89 -18.61
N SER A 74 12.06 -12.87 -19.48
CA SER A 74 11.99 -12.65 -20.93
C SER A 74 10.62 -12.21 -21.44
N ASN A 75 9.55 -12.36 -20.63
CA ASN A 75 8.17 -12.04 -21.03
C ASN A 75 7.57 -10.95 -20.12
N LEU A 76 7.58 -9.73 -20.64
CA LEU A 76 7.11 -8.54 -19.92
C LEU A 76 5.66 -8.66 -19.44
N TRP A 77 4.79 -9.28 -20.26
CA TRP A 77 3.38 -9.47 -19.91
C TRP A 77 3.20 -10.51 -18.79
N ALA A 78 3.94 -11.61 -18.87
CA ALA A 78 3.92 -12.62 -17.82
C ALA A 78 4.44 -12.06 -16.50
N TYR A 79 5.56 -11.31 -16.54
CA TYR A 79 6.12 -10.61 -15.39
C TYR A 79 5.11 -9.66 -14.76
N GLY A 80 4.50 -8.78 -15.57
CA GLY A 80 3.54 -7.78 -15.09
C GLY A 80 2.27 -8.40 -14.52
N LEU A 81 1.69 -9.36 -15.21
CA LEU A 81 0.47 -10.05 -14.74
C LEU A 81 0.74 -10.83 -13.45
N TYR A 82 1.89 -11.53 -13.38
CA TYR A 82 2.30 -12.22 -12.15
C TYR A 82 2.45 -11.25 -10.99
N GLY A 83 3.16 -10.13 -11.17
CA GLY A 83 3.37 -9.15 -10.10
C GLY A 83 2.06 -8.60 -9.55
N ALA A 84 1.16 -8.14 -10.43
CA ALA A 84 -0.14 -7.62 -10.06
C ALA A 84 -1.03 -8.65 -9.34
N LEU A 85 -1.06 -9.89 -9.84
CA LEU A 85 -1.83 -10.95 -9.20
C LEU A 85 -1.21 -11.39 -7.87
N ALA A 86 0.11 -11.43 -7.75
CA ALA A 86 0.79 -11.80 -6.52
C ALA A 86 0.43 -10.83 -5.39
N ALA A 87 0.58 -9.52 -5.61
CA ALA A 87 0.21 -8.51 -4.62
C ALA A 87 -1.26 -8.68 -4.18
N GLY A 88 -2.19 -8.71 -5.13
CA GLY A 88 -3.61 -8.91 -4.82
C GLY A 88 -3.88 -10.20 -4.05
N VAL A 89 -3.29 -11.32 -4.44
CA VAL A 89 -3.50 -12.62 -3.77
C VAL A 89 -2.90 -12.61 -2.36
N PHE A 90 -1.65 -12.20 -2.19
CA PHE A 90 -1.00 -12.25 -0.88
C PHE A 90 -1.63 -11.26 0.10
N GLU A 91 -1.86 -10.02 -0.30
CA GLU A 91 -2.38 -9.00 0.60
C GLU A 91 -3.84 -9.24 0.97
N GLU A 92 -4.71 -9.57 -0.01
CA GLU A 92 -6.11 -9.82 0.30
C GLU A 92 -6.30 -11.13 1.08
N THR A 93 -5.44 -12.14 0.85
CA THR A 93 -5.42 -13.36 1.68
C THR A 93 -4.97 -13.03 3.10
N GLY A 94 -3.97 -12.15 3.26
CA GLY A 94 -3.54 -11.64 4.56
C GLY A 94 -4.69 -10.97 5.32
N ARG A 95 -5.48 -10.12 4.65
CA ARG A 95 -6.70 -9.50 5.21
C ARG A 95 -7.73 -10.55 5.61
N LEU A 96 -8.03 -11.49 4.71
CA LEU A 96 -8.98 -12.57 4.98
C LEU A 96 -8.58 -13.40 6.20
N CYS A 97 -7.32 -13.81 6.27
CA CYS A 97 -6.78 -14.56 7.40
C CYS A 97 -6.86 -13.76 8.70
N ALA A 98 -6.43 -12.50 8.68
CA ALA A 98 -6.48 -11.63 9.84
C ALA A 98 -7.91 -11.46 10.35
N PHE A 99 -8.89 -11.18 9.48
CA PHE A 99 -10.28 -11.02 9.88
C PHE A 99 -10.91 -12.30 10.40
N LYS A 100 -10.60 -13.44 9.83
CA LYS A 100 -11.09 -14.75 10.32
C LYS A 100 -10.47 -15.14 11.67
N LEU A 101 -9.19 -14.81 11.91
CA LEU A 101 -8.48 -15.24 13.12
C LEU A 101 -8.69 -14.28 14.30
N PHE A 102 -8.49 -12.98 14.06
CA PHE A 102 -8.42 -11.98 15.13
C PHE A 102 -9.68 -11.15 15.31
N PHE A 103 -10.63 -11.19 14.35
CA PHE A 103 -11.83 -10.38 14.39
C PHE A 103 -13.11 -11.19 14.65
N ARG A 104 -13.02 -12.44 15.11
CA ARG A 104 -14.20 -13.31 15.34
C ARG A 104 -15.26 -12.65 16.21
N LYS A 105 -14.85 -11.93 17.26
CA LYS A 105 -15.72 -11.25 18.25
C LYS A 105 -15.84 -9.73 17.99
N LYS A 106 -15.30 -9.24 16.87
CA LYS A 106 -15.33 -7.82 16.50
C LYS A 106 -16.25 -7.65 15.30
N ASP A 107 -17.52 -7.35 15.56
CA ASP A 107 -18.53 -7.21 14.51
C ASP A 107 -18.76 -5.76 14.09
N ASP A 108 -18.03 -4.82 14.68
CA ASP A 108 -18.09 -3.43 14.30
C ASP A 108 -17.27 -3.18 13.03
N ARG A 109 -17.96 -2.71 12.00
CA ARG A 109 -17.35 -2.35 10.70
C ARG A 109 -16.23 -1.30 10.82
N CYS A 110 -16.24 -0.49 11.90
CA CYS A 110 -15.18 0.49 12.16
C CYS A 110 -13.81 -0.17 12.38
N GLU A 111 -13.80 -1.41 12.85
CA GLU A 111 -12.57 -2.19 13.02
C GLU A 111 -11.94 -2.58 11.69
N GLY A 112 -12.74 -2.84 10.63
CA GLY A 112 -12.25 -3.09 9.28
C GLY A 112 -11.53 -1.88 8.68
N VAL A 113 -12.07 -0.66 8.91
CA VAL A 113 -11.43 0.59 8.49
C VAL A 113 -10.13 0.82 9.28
N MET A 114 -10.14 0.63 10.61
CA MET A 114 -8.95 0.77 11.44
C MET A 114 -7.84 -0.20 11.01
N TYR A 115 -8.20 -1.44 10.65
CA TYR A 115 -7.26 -2.40 10.06
C TYR A 115 -6.68 -1.87 8.75
N GLY A 116 -7.52 -1.34 7.84
CA GLY A 116 -7.09 -0.78 6.56
C GLY A 116 -6.12 0.40 6.72
N ILE A 117 -6.36 1.27 7.71
CA ILE A 117 -5.44 2.36 8.07
C ILE A 117 -4.07 1.79 8.50
N GLY A 118 -4.06 0.70 9.28
CA GLY A 118 -2.82 0.04 9.70
C GLY A 118 -2.08 -0.62 8.56
N HIS A 119 -2.79 -1.34 7.70
CA HIS A 119 -2.23 -2.06 6.56
C HIS A 119 -1.62 -1.09 5.54
N GLY A 120 -2.40 -0.18 4.97
CA GLY A 120 -1.90 0.82 4.02
C GLY A 120 -0.95 1.84 4.66
N GLY A 121 -1.09 2.06 5.98
CA GLY A 121 -0.19 2.95 6.73
C GLY A 121 1.21 2.38 6.85
N VAL A 122 1.38 1.10 7.21
CA VAL A 122 2.70 0.50 7.28
C VAL A 122 3.35 0.40 5.90
N GLU A 123 2.57 0.09 4.85
CA GLU A 123 3.06 0.15 3.48
C GLU A 123 3.59 1.54 3.13
N ALA A 124 2.81 2.60 3.38
CA ALA A 124 3.23 3.97 3.11
C ALA A 124 4.52 4.34 3.85
N VAL A 125 4.65 3.93 5.12
CA VAL A 125 5.88 4.13 5.91
C VAL A 125 7.06 3.39 5.29
N MET A 126 6.91 2.11 4.93
CA MET A 126 8.01 1.26 4.45
C MET A 126 8.42 1.63 3.02
N VAL A 127 7.46 1.84 2.12
CA VAL A 127 7.71 2.06 0.69
C VAL A 127 8.20 3.49 0.42
N SER A 128 7.59 4.50 1.04
CA SER A 128 7.93 5.90 0.77
C SER A 128 8.55 6.60 1.98
N GLY A 129 7.98 6.45 3.18
CA GLY A 129 8.42 7.19 4.35
C GLY A 129 9.91 6.98 4.67
N LEU A 130 10.33 5.73 4.87
CA LEU A 130 11.72 5.39 5.17
C LEU A 130 12.65 5.65 3.97
N THR A 131 12.17 5.42 2.75
CA THR A 131 12.91 5.71 1.52
C THR A 131 13.23 7.20 1.42
N MET A 132 12.26 8.08 1.65
CA MET A 132 12.47 9.53 1.61
C MET A 132 13.41 10.02 2.72
N ILE A 133 13.30 9.45 3.94
CA ILE A 133 14.26 9.75 5.02
C ILE A 133 15.68 9.35 4.61
N SER A 134 15.86 8.18 4.03
CA SER A 134 17.16 7.71 3.53
C SER A 134 17.69 8.63 2.43
N TYR A 135 16.83 9.06 1.52
CA TYR A 135 17.20 9.99 0.45
C TYR A 135 17.61 11.37 0.97
N ILE A 136 16.92 11.88 2.00
CA ILE A 136 17.33 13.14 2.67
C ILE A 136 18.71 12.97 3.31
N ALA A 137 18.98 11.86 4.00
CA ALA A 137 20.28 11.60 4.61
C ALA A 137 21.40 11.52 3.56
N ILE A 138 21.18 10.76 2.48
CA ILE A 138 22.13 10.66 1.36
C ILE A 138 22.35 12.05 0.71
N SER A 139 21.28 12.81 0.48
CA SER A 139 21.35 14.16 -0.09
C SER A 139 22.18 15.13 0.79
N ALA A 140 22.01 15.03 2.12
CA ALA A 140 22.78 15.80 3.07
C ALA A 140 24.28 15.45 3.01
N ILE A 141 24.61 14.16 2.96
CA ILE A 141 26.00 13.70 2.81
C ILE A 141 26.61 14.22 1.51
N ILE A 142 25.92 14.07 0.38
CA ILE A 142 26.38 14.56 -0.92
C ILE A 142 26.64 16.08 -0.88
N ASN A 143 25.73 16.85 -0.27
CA ASN A 143 25.81 18.30 -0.26
C ASN A 143 26.89 18.83 0.72
N LEU A 144 27.08 18.16 1.87
CA LEU A 144 28.07 18.58 2.89
C LEU A 144 29.50 18.20 2.53
N SER A 145 29.71 17.07 1.86
CA SER A 145 31.05 16.57 1.51
C SER A 145 31.52 16.89 0.09
N GLY A 146 30.80 17.79 -0.59
CA GLY A 146 31.22 18.27 -1.91
C GLY A 146 30.96 17.29 -3.06
N GLY A 147 30.02 16.38 -2.93
CA GLY A 147 29.61 15.47 -4.00
C GLY A 147 29.92 13.99 -3.75
N MET A 148 30.48 13.30 -4.74
CA MET A 148 30.74 11.85 -4.71
C MET A 148 31.73 11.44 -3.61
N ALA A 149 32.67 12.32 -3.25
CA ALA A 149 33.66 12.06 -2.19
C ALA A 149 33.05 11.65 -0.85
N GLY A 150 31.87 12.20 -0.48
CA GLY A 150 31.17 11.82 0.73
C GLY A 150 30.61 10.42 0.72
N LEU A 151 30.17 9.95 -0.42
CA LEU A 151 29.65 8.57 -0.58
C LEU A 151 30.80 7.55 -0.48
N THR A 152 31.97 7.85 -1.07
CA THR A 152 33.12 6.97 -1.01
C THR A 152 33.72 6.87 0.39
N VAL A 153 33.70 7.96 1.18
CA VAL A 153 34.10 7.94 2.59
C VAL A 153 33.21 7.02 3.44
N LEU A 154 31.95 6.85 3.07
CA LEU A 154 31.05 5.88 3.72
C LEU A 154 31.27 4.43 3.25
N GLY A 155 32.29 4.15 2.44
CA GLY A 155 32.57 2.82 1.91
C GLY A 155 31.70 2.40 0.72
N ILE A 156 30.96 3.34 0.11
CA ILE A 156 30.21 3.10 -1.12
C ILE A 156 31.20 3.10 -2.29
N GLY A 157 31.26 2.00 -3.03
CA GLY A 157 32.15 1.89 -4.20
C GLY A 157 31.85 2.97 -5.25
N GLU A 158 32.88 3.41 -6.00
CA GLU A 158 32.79 4.51 -6.94
C GLU A 158 31.69 4.33 -8.00
N ASP A 159 31.51 3.14 -8.52
CA ASP A 159 30.46 2.84 -9.51
C ASP A 159 29.06 3.08 -8.92
N THR A 160 28.81 2.58 -7.71
CA THR A 160 27.54 2.78 -7.01
C THR A 160 27.33 4.24 -6.64
N ALA A 161 28.38 4.93 -6.19
CA ALA A 161 28.32 6.36 -5.88
C ALA A 161 27.99 7.19 -7.12
N SER A 162 28.55 6.85 -8.29
CA SER A 162 28.26 7.48 -9.58
C SER A 162 26.80 7.28 -10.00
N VAL A 163 26.28 6.07 -9.87
CA VAL A 163 24.87 5.76 -10.15
C VAL A 163 23.95 6.56 -9.23
N LEU A 164 24.22 6.59 -7.93
CA LEU A 164 23.45 7.38 -6.97
C LEU A 164 23.47 8.88 -7.30
N MET A 165 24.65 9.42 -7.56
CA MET A 165 24.79 10.84 -7.97
C MET A 165 23.95 11.16 -9.19
N THR A 166 24.02 10.33 -10.23
CA THR A 166 23.25 10.51 -11.47
C THR A 166 21.75 10.44 -11.18
N ALA A 167 21.28 9.47 -10.40
CA ALA A 167 19.89 9.33 -10.02
C ALA A 167 19.38 10.57 -9.24
N PHE A 168 20.12 11.01 -8.22
CA PHE A 168 19.69 12.14 -7.39
C PHE A 168 19.75 13.49 -8.11
N THR A 169 20.72 13.71 -9.01
CA THR A 169 20.84 14.96 -9.76
C THR A 169 19.96 15.01 -11.00
N GLY A 170 19.65 13.85 -11.59
CA GLY A 170 18.83 13.73 -12.81
C GLY A 170 17.33 13.63 -12.53
N THR A 171 16.92 13.27 -11.30
CA THR A 171 15.51 13.14 -10.96
C THR A 171 14.84 14.50 -10.83
N ASN A 172 13.73 14.71 -11.54
CA ASN A 172 12.90 15.89 -11.38
C ASN A 172 12.38 15.97 -9.93
N PRO A 173 12.58 17.10 -9.21
CA PRO A 173 12.14 17.27 -7.82
C PRO A 173 10.68 16.89 -7.57
N PHE A 174 9.77 17.18 -8.51
CA PHE A 174 8.35 16.86 -8.40
C PHE A 174 8.06 15.36 -8.27
N MET A 175 8.95 14.48 -8.75
CA MET A 175 8.78 13.03 -8.60
C MET A 175 8.80 12.59 -7.13
N TYR A 176 9.58 13.27 -6.30
CA TYR A 176 9.57 13.02 -4.85
C TYR A 176 8.23 13.41 -4.22
N LEU A 177 7.61 14.50 -4.68
CA LEU A 177 6.29 14.91 -4.19
C LEU A 177 5.18 13.96 -4.66
N VAL A 178 5.24 13.50 -5.91
CA VAL A 178 4.31 12.51 -6.47
C VAL A 178 4.29 11.24 -5.62
N SER A 179 5.46 10.75 -5.18
CA SER A 179 5.54 9.59 -4.28
C SER A 179 4.74 9.78 -2.97
N GLY A 180 4.75 10.96 -2.39
CA GLY A 180 3.94 11.25 -1.19
C GLY A 180 2.44 11.33 -1.47
N ILE A 181 2.05 11.90 -2.60
CA ILE A 181 0.65 11.98 -3.03
C ILE A 181 0.09 10.59 -3.30
N GLU A 182 0.85 9.75 -3.98
CA GLU A 182 0.50 8.35 -4.25
C GLU A 182 0.20 7.57 -2.95
N ARG A 183 0.92 7.83 -1.86
CA ARG A 183 0.63 7.16 -0.57
C ARG A 183 -0.72 7.53 0.02
N ILE A 184 -1.23 8.72 -0.26
CA ILE A 184 -2.61 9.09 0.14
C ILE A 184 -3.62 8.19 -0.57
N MET A 185 -3.44 7.99 -1.88
CA MET A 185 -4.29 7.13 -2.69
C MET A 185 -4.15 5.66 -2.27
N ALA A 186 -2.94 5.18 -2.04
CA ALA A 186 -2.68 3.81 -1.58
C ALA A 186 -3.37 3.52 -0.24
N ILE A 187 -3.25 4.41 0.76
CA ILE A 187 -3.95 4.24 2.05
C ILE A 187 -5.47 4.19 1.86
N ALA A 188 -6.04 5.08 1.02
CA ALA A 188 -7.47 5.08 0.74
C ALA A 188 -7.92 3.79 0.05
N PHE A 189 -7.12 3.28 -0.88
CA PHE A 189 -7.35 2.01 -1.55
C PHE A 189 -7.32 0.84 -0.57
N HIS A 190 -6.30 0.75 0.29
CA HIS A 190 -6.19 -0.33 1.29
C HIS A 190 -7.30 -0.29 2.34
N ILE A 191 -7.79 0.90 2.73
CA ILE A 191 -9.00 1.03 3.55
C ILE A 191 -10.20 0.45 2.80
N SER A 192 -10.33 0.74 1.50
CA SER A 192 -11.45 0.27 0.68
C SER A 192 -11.45 -1.26 0.55
N MET A 193 -10.31 -1.87 0.23
CA MET A 193 -10.17 -3.33 0.16
C MET A 193 -10.44 -3.97 1.53
N SER A 194 -10.00 -3.35 2.61
CA SER A 194 -10.26 -3.86 3.97
C SER A 194 -11.75 -3.86 4.31
N VAL A 195 -12.51 -2.87 3.88
CA VAL A 195 -13.97 -2.84 4.02
C VAL A 195 -14.63 -3.99 3.24
N LEU A 196 -14.21 -4.23 1.98
CA LEU A 196 -14.75 -5.32 1.16
C LEU A 196 -14.47 -6.69 1.79
N VAL A 197 -13.22 -6.97 2.17
CA VAL A 197 -12.86 -8.27 2.75
C VAL A 197 -13.47 -8.43 4.15
N PHE A 198 -13.60 -7.36 4.93
CA PHE A 198 -14.33 -7.41 6.20
C PHE A 198 -15.81 -7.79 5.99
N ALA A 199 -16.47 -7.18 5.02
CA ALA A 199 -17.85 -7.55 4.65
C ALA A 199 -17.93 -8.99 4.14
N ALA A 200 -16.96 -9.47 3.35
CA ALA A 200 -16.89 -10.86 2.91
C ALA A 200 -16.87 -11.86 4.06
N VAL A 201 -16.19 -11.51 5.16
CA VAL A 201 -16.08 -12.36 6.37
C VAL A 201 -17.30 -12.24 7.28
N LYS A 202 -17.89 -11.04 7.39
CA LYS A 202 -18.90 -10.72 8.40
C LYS A 202 -20.34 -10.81 7.90
N GLN A 203 -20.58 -10.68 6.61
CA GLN A 203 -21.92 -10.70 6.04
C GLN A 203 -22.21 -12.02 5.32
N LYS A 204 -23.31 -12.66 5.68
CA LYS A 204 -23.77 -13.89 5.01
C LYS A 204 -24.07 -13.60 3.52
N GLY A 205 -23.58 -14.47 2.63
CA GLY A 205 -23.78 -14.34 1.17
C GLY A 205 -22.83 -13.31 0.50
N ARG A 206 -21.92 -12.66 1.23
CA ARG A 206 -21.01 -11.64 0.68
C ARG A 206 -19.58 -12.15 0.46
N GLY A 207 -19.34 -13.44 0.55
CA GLY A 207 -17.99 -14.04 0.38
C GLY A 207 -17.30 -13.67 -0.95
N TRP A 208 -18.08 -13.33 -1.99
CA TRP A 208 -17.57 -12.93 -3.30
C TRP A 208 -16.81 -11.59 -3.29
N TYR A 209 -16.94 -10.76 -2.25
CA TYR A 209 -16.14 -9.56 -2.10
C TYR A 209 -14.64 -9.86 -1.93
N TYR A 210 -14.28 -11.05 -1.45
CA TYR A 210 -12.87 -11.43 -1.34
C TYR A 210 -12.20 -11.61 -2.71
N PRO A 211 -12.67 -12.47 -3.62
CA PRO A 211 -12.07 -12.53 -4.97
C PRO A 211 -12.22 -11.22 -5.75
N LEU A 212 -13.27 -10.43 -5.51
CA LEU A 212 -13.38 -9.10 -6.09
C LEU A 212 -12.24 -8.20 -5.62
N ALA A 213 -11.91 -8.20 -4.32
CA ALA A 213 -10.82 -7.40 -3.77
C ALA A 213 -9.47 -7.79 -4.40
N ILE A 214 -9.20 -9.09 -4.59
CA ILE A 214 -8.01 -9.57 -5.32
C ILE A 214 -7.97 -8.99 -6.74
N GLY A 215 -9.08 -9.06 -7.47
CA GLY A 215 -9.16 -8.55 -8.84
C GLY A 215 -8.95 -7.03 -8.91
N LEU A 216 -9.57 -6.27 -8.00
CA LEU A 216 -9.41 -4.82 -7.93
C LEU A 216 -7.97 -4.43 -7.56
N HIS A 217 -7.35 -5.16 -6.64
CA HIS A 217 -5.95 -4.94 -6.26
C HIS A 217 -5.02 -5.18 -7.47
N ALA A 218 -5.14 -6.34 -8.10
CA ALA A 218 -4.35 -6.65 -9.29
C ALA A 218 -4.54 -5.62 -10.43
N LEU A 219 -5.77 -5.13 -10.62
CA LEU A 219 -6.04 -4.09 -11.63
C LEU A 219 -5.34 -2.78 -11.29
N LEU A 220 -5.34 -2.34 -10.03
CA LEU A 220 -4.62 -1.14 -9.62
C LEU A 220 -3.12 -1.26 -9.94
N ASP A 221 -2.51 -2.37 -9.56
CA ASP A 221 -1.08 -2.61 -9.70
C ASP A 221 -0.63 -2.76 -11.16
N LEU A 222 -1.51 -3.26 -12.04
CA LEU A 222 -1.22 -3.29 -13.49
C LEU A 222 -0.89 -1.91 -14.05
N GLY A 223 -1.50 -0.83 -13.55
CA GLY A 223 -1.17 0.54 -13.92
C GLY A 223 0.26 0.93 -13.55
N ALA A 224 0.67 0.62 -12.32
CA ALA A 224 2.04 0.88 -11.84
C ALA A 224 3.07 0.05 -12.60
N ILE A 225 2.79 -1.23 -12.82
CA ILE A 225 3.66 -2.13 -13.58
C ILE A 225 3.79 -1.69 -15.04
N ALA A 226 2.71 -1.25 -15.67
CA ALA A 226 2.75 -0.72 -17.04
C ALA A 226 3.64 0.54 -17.16
N TYR A 227 3.73 1.34 -16.11
CA TYR A 227 4.68 2.45 -16.04
C TYR A 227 6.11 1.96 -15.83
N GLN A 228 6.36 1.09 -14.86
CA GLN A 228 7.68 0.55 -14.54
C GLN A 228 8.30 -0.20 -15.73
N THR A 229 7.49 -0.88 -16.51
CA THR A 229 7.91 -1.62 -17.70
C THR A 229 8.00 -0.75 -18.97
N GLY A 230 7.66 0.54 -18.86
CA GLY A 230 7.73 1.50 -19.97
C GLY A 230 6.62 1.37 -21.02
N ILE A 231 5.60 0.53 -20.77
CA ILE A 231 4.40 0.45 -21.62
C ILE A 231 3.65 1.78 -21.59
N ILE A 232 3.46 2.36 -20.39
CA ILE A 232 2.95 3.71 -20.18
C ILE A 232 4.13 4.59 -19.79
N LYS A 233 4.41 5.64 -20.56
CA LYS A 233 5.54 6.55 -20.33
C LYS A 233 5.16 7.81 -19.55
N SER A 234 3.89 8.11 -19.45
CA SER A 234 3.39 9.30 -18.77
C SER A 234 3.04 9.00 -17.32
N ILE A 235 3.82 9.55 -16.38
CA ILE A 235 3.50 9.47 -14.95
C ILE A 235 2.14 10.10 -14.65
N ILE A 236 1.78 11.20 -15.31
CA ILE A 236 0.49 11.88 -15.12
C ILE A 236 -0.67 10.96 -15.50
N ALA A 237 -0.52 10.15 -16.57
CA ALA A 237 -1.55 9.21 -16.99
C ALA A 237 -1.73 8.09 -15.94
N VAL A 238 -0.64 7.59 -15.37
CA VAL A 238 -0.69 6.54 -14.33
C VAL A 238 -1.26 7.08 -13.03
N GLU A 239 -0.82 8.25 -12.57
CA GLU A 239 -1.37 8.88 -11.36
C GLU A 239 -2.85 9.22 -11.53
N GLY A 240 -3.26 9.68 -12.72
CA GLY A 240 -4.67 9.88 -13.06
C GLY A 240 -5.48 8.58 -13.00
N TYR A 241 -4.93 7.49 -13.52
CA TYR A 241 -5.53 6.16 -13.41
C TYR A 241 -5.67 5.72 -11.95
N VAL A 242 -4.60 5.79 -11.16
CA VAL A 242 -4.58 5.41 -9.74
C VAL A 242 -5.61 6.23 -8.95
N LEU A 243 -5.68 7.55 -9.19
CA LEU A 243 -6.64 8.44 -8.53
C LEU A 243 -8.08 8.05 -8.84
N VAL A 244 -8.43 7.91 -10.13
CA VAL A 244 -9.80 7.59 -10.56
C VAL A 244 -10.18 6.19 -10.06
N PHE A 245 -9.30 5.21 -10.21
CA PHE A 245 -9.56 3.84 -9.79
C PHE A 245 -9.73 3.74 -8.26
N THR A 246 -8.87 4.38 -7.48
CA THR A 246 -9.00 4.46 -6.02
C THR A 246 -10.30 5.14 -5.59
N ALA A 247 -10.70 6.22 -6.27
CA ALA A 247 -11.97 6.90 -5.98
C ALA A 247 -13.17 5.99 -6.23
N LEU A 248 -13.18 5.21 -7.31
CA LEU A 248 -14.23 4.23 -7.60
C LEU A 248 -14.27 3.12 -6.55
N CYS A 249 -13.11 2.59 -6.14
CA CYS A 249 -13.00 1.61 -5.06
C CYS A 249 -13.49 2.17 -3.72
N ALA A 250 -13.19 3.44 -3.42
CA ALA A 250 -13.64 4.10 -2.21
C ALA A 250 -15.16 4.32 -2.20
N LEU A 251 -15.77 4.66 -3.34
CA LEU A 251 -17.21 4.75 -3.47
C LEU A 251 -17.88 3.40 -3.27
N LEU A 252 -17.37 2.35 -3.88
CA LEU A 252 -17.85 0.97 -3.66
C LEU A 252 -17.76 0.58 -2.18
N ALA A 253 -16.62 0.80 -1.57
CA ALA A 253 -16.39 0.50 -0.15
C ALA A 253 -17.33 1.31 0.76
N ALA A 254 -17.61 2.58 0.44
CA ALA A 254 -18.54 3.41 1.19
C ALA A 254 -19.98 2.87 1.11
N MET A 255 -20.42 2.38 -0.05
CA MET A 255 -21.72 1.72 -0.21
C MET A 255 -21.81 0.45 0.62
N VAL A 256 -20.78 -0.41 0.55
CA VAL A 256 -20.71 -1.64 1.34
C VAL A 256 -20.69 -1.33 2.83
N TYR A 257 -19.92 -0.35 3.25
CA TYR A 257 -19.83 0.08 4.64
C TYR A 257 -21.17 0.57 5.19
N ARG A 258 -21.95 1.33 4.41
CA ARG A 258 -23.33 1.77 4.80
C ARG A 258 -24.25 0.58 4.93
N GLY A 259 -24.28 -0.32 3.95
CA GLY A 259 -25.12 -1.51 3.98
C GLY A 259 -24.84 -2.46 5.17
N MET A 260 -23.60 -2.49 5.68
CA MET A 260 -23.28 -3.22 6.93
C MET A 260 -23.99 -2.63 8.16
N ALA A 261 -24.31 -1.32 8.19
CA ALA A 261 -25.02 -0.69 9.31
C ALA A 261 -26.51 -1.05 9.30
N GLU A 262 -27.12 -1.00 8.12
CA GLU A 262 -28.55 -1.24 7.93
C GLU A 262 -28.93 -2.66 8.34
N GLN A 263 -28.18 -3.67 7.90
CA GLN A 263 -28.40 -5.07 8.28
C GLN A 263 -28.29 -5.32 9.79
N ARG A 264 -27.40 -4.61 10.47
CA ARG A 264 -27.27 -4.73 11.94
C ARG A 264 -28.47 -4.15 12.66
N GLN A 265 -29.06 -3.08 12.16
CA GLN A 265 -30.28 -2.48 12.74
C GLN A 265 -31.48 -3.38 12.54
N GLU A 266 -31.67 -3.95 11.35
CA GLU A 266 -32.76 -4.89 11.05
C GLU A 266 -32.66 -6.17 11.91
N THR A 267 -31.45 -6.71 12.10
CA THR A 267 -31.24 -7.89 12.95
C THR A 267 -31.58 -7.61 14.40
N ASN A 268 -31.21 -6.43 14.91
CA ASN A 268 -31.53 -6.05 16.29
C ASN A 268 -33.03 -5.79 16.50
N GLN A 269 -33.74 -5.20 15.52
CA GLN A 269 -35.18 -5.00 15.57
C GLN A 269 -35.96 -6.33 15.59
N ASN A 270 -35.59 -7.27 14.74
CA ASN A 270 -36.23 -8.60 14.69
C ASN A 270 -36.00 -9.38 16.01
N TYR A 271 -34.83 -9.21 16.65
CA TYR A 271 -34.53 -9.86 17.94
C TYR A 271 -35.35 -9.27 19.12
N THR A 272 -35.79 -8.03 19.01
CA THR A 272 -36.66 -7.40 20.02
C THR A 272 -38.13 -7.79 19.83
N VAL A 273 -38.59 -7.92 18.59
CA VAL A 273 -39.97 -8.34 18.26
C VAL A 273 -40.25 -9.81 18.62
N ASP A 274 -39.25 -10.71 18.48
CA ASP A 274 -39.38 -12.14 18.84
C ASP A 274 -39.37 -12.41 20.36
N LYS A 275 -39.15 -11.36 21.18
CA LYS A 275 -39.12 -11.48 22.65
C LYS A 275 -40.33 -10.85 23.34
N GLU A 276 -41.21 -10.18 22.61
CA GLU A 276 -42.50 -9.68 23.07
C GLU A 276 -43.62 -10.67 22.71
#